data_d29964a9a1bb5f7f201c91cb5443381d
#
_entry.id   d29964a9a1bb5f7f201c91cb5443381d
#
_cell.length_a   1.000
_cell.length_b   1.000
_cell.length_c   1.000
_cell.angle_alpha   90.00
_cell.angle_beta   90.00
_cell.angle_gamma   90.00
#
_symmetry.space_group_name_H-M   'P 1'
#
loop_
_entity.id
_entity.type
_entity.pdbx_description
1 polymer ?
#
loop_
_entity_poly.entity_id
_entity_poly.type
_entity_poly.pdbx_seq_one_letter_code
_entity_poly.pdbx_strand_id
1 'polypeptide(L)'
;HKFVRAFGINKGVLIVDEVHAYDRYMHGLLDAVLARQRATGGSAILLSATLPGEQRRDLLKAWDTDAGAFEEMAYPLITHVSQQNFSTRTLPLDKQPESRVVQIECVATSEAAPDETLILRILEAAEGGARVAIVCNLVDVAQVLARRLKQDATMPVDVFHARYRFVDRQEKEKTVLSFYGKNSNRVGGRILVATQVIEQSLDLDFDWMITQICPADLLFQRLGRLHRHDRERPPHCTDPRCTVLVPDNGNYGLH
;
A
#
# COMPACT_ATOMS: atom_id res chain seq x y z
N HIS A 1 -2.40 35.96 -5.06
CA HIS A 1 -2.47 34.65 -5.72
C HIS A 1 -3.07 33.53 -4.85
N LYS A 2 -2.82 33.49 -3.52
CA LYS A 2 -3.37 32.45 -2.62
C LYS A 2 -4.91 32.53 -2.48
N PHE A 3 -5.46 33.74 -2.38
CA PHE A 3 -6.90 33.97 -2.26
C PHE A 3 -7.67 33.58 -3.52
N VAL A 4 -7.16 33.89 -4.72
CA VAL A 4 -7.81 33.52 -5.98
C VAL A 4 -7.87 32.02 -6.19
N ARG A 5 -6.79 31.31 -5.85
CA ARG A 5 -6.76 29.82 -5.89
C ARG A 5 -7.74 29.21 -4.90
N ALA A 6 -7.76 29.71 -3.66
CA ALA A 6 -8.70 29.26 -2.65
C ALA A 6 -10.17 29.47 -3.08
N PHE A 7 -10.47 30.63 -3.71
CA PHE A 7 -11.81 30.93 -4.19
C PHE A 7 -12.26 30.05 -5.36
N GLY A 8 -11.34 29.72 -6.27
CA GLY A 8 -11.61 28.80 -7.39
C GLY A 8 -11.87 27.36 -6.98
N ILE A 9 -11.22 26.89 -5.92
CA ILE A 9 -11.38 25.53 -5.40
C ILE A 9 -12.67 25.39 -4.59
N ASN A 10 -13.06 26.42 -3.85
CA ASN A 10 -14.16 26.36 -2.87
C ASN A 10 -15.56 26.14 -3.46
N LYS A 11 -15.78 26.36 -4.76
CA LYS A 11 -17.05 26.10 -5.46
C LYS A 11 -17.04 24.82 -6.30
N GLY A 12 -15.91 24.11 -6.31
CA GLY A 12 -15.75 22.87 -7.04
C GLY A 12 -16.09 21.64 -6.21
N VAL A 13 -15.81 20.48 -6.78
CA VAL A 13 -15.82 19.19 -6.09
C VAL A 13 -14.40 18.89 -5.65
N LEU A 14 -14.18 18.75 -4.34
CA LEU A 14 -12.93 18.26 -3.77
C LEU A 14 -12.95 16.72 -3.85
N ILE A 15 -11.97 16.13 -4.51
CA ILE A 15 -11.80 14.68 -4.53
C ILE A 15 -10.53 14.35 -3.75
N VAL A 16 -10.67 13.50 -2.73
CA VAL A 16 -9.57 13.04 -1.89
C VAL A 16 -9.52 11.53 -1.98
N ASP A 17 -8.40 11.00 -2.46
CA ASP A 17 -8.18 9.57 -2.61
C ASP A 17 -7.30 9.03 -1.48
N GLU A 18 -7.45 7.73 -1.20
CA GLU A 18 -6.69 6.99 -0.17
C GLU A 18 -6.75 7.66 1.23
N VAL A 19 -7.93 8.12 1.63
CA VAL A 19 -8.11 8.87 2.91
C VAL A 19 -7.60 8.08 4.12
N HIS A 20 -7.65 6.75 4.08
CA HIS A 20 -7.14 5.89 5.15
C HIS A 20 -5.62 5.98 5.36
N ALA A 21 -4.87 6.39 4.32
CA ALA A 21 -3.41 6.50 4.39
C ALA A 21 -2.91 7.78 5.10
N TYR A 22 -3.83 8.65 5.54
CA TYR A 22 -3.49 9.90 6.20
C TYR A 22 -3.15 9.65 7.67
N ASP A 23 -2.03 10.22 8.12
CA ASP A 23 -1.67 10.27 9.53
C ASP A 23 -2.59 11.24 10.32
N ARG A 24 -2.45 11.25 11.63
CA ARG A 24 -3.27 12.10 12.51
C ARG A 24 -3.17 13.60 12.19
N TYR A 25 -2.00 14.05 11.74
CA TYR A 25 -1.79 15.44 11.36
C TYR A 25 -2.52 15.77 10.04
N MET A 26 -2.39 14.89 9.06
CA MET A 26 -3.09 15.02 7.77
C MET A 26 -4.61 14.95 7.94
N HIS A 27 -5.12 14.11 8.84
CA HIS A 27 -6.55 14.09 9.18
C HIS A 27 -7.02 15.44 9.72
N GLY A 28 -6.30 16.07 10.66
CA GLY A 28 -6.64 17.40 11.16
C GLY A 28 -6.65 18.48 10.08
N LEU A 29 -5.75 18.40 9.10
CA LEU A 29 -5.78 19.29 7.93
C LEU A 29 -6.98 19.01 7.03
N LEU A 30 -7.30 17.76 6.79
CA LEU A 30 -8.46 17.35 5.98
C LEU A 30 -9.76 17.84 6.61
N ASP A 31 -9.92 17.71 7.92
CA ASP A 31 -11.10 18.19 8.66
C ASP A 31 -11.29 19.70 8.45
N ALA A 32 -10.23 20.49 8.56
CA ALA A 32 -10.28 21.93 8.30
C ALA A 32 -10.64 22.26 6.84
N VAL A 33 -10.14 21.48 5.88
CA VAL A 33 -10.46 21.62 4.47
C VAL A 33 -11.91 21.26 4.18
N LEU A 34 -12.41 20.17 4.76
CA LEU A 34 -13.81 19.74 4.61
C LEU A 34 -14.78 20.76 5.19
N ALA A 35 -14.54 21.22 6.40
CA ALA A 35 -15.35 22.26 7.03
C ALA A 35 -15.42 23.54 6.18
N ARG A 36 -14.29 23.95 5.61
CA ARG A 36 -14.22 25.10 4.71
C ARG A 36 -14.96 24.86 3.39
N GLN A 37 -14.79 23.67 2.78
CA GLN A 37 -15.45 23.30 1.54
C GLN A 37 -16.96 23.36 1.70
N ARG A 38 -17.48 22.81 2.79
CA ARG A 38 -18.89 22.88 3.14
C ARG A 38 -19.36 24.31 3.35
N ALA A 39 -18.65 25.11 4.15
CA ALA A 39 -19.02 26.49 4.44
C ALA A 39 -19.12 27.38 3.18
N THR A 40 -18.43 27.04 2.11
CA THR A 40 -18.47 27.75 0.82
C THR A 40 -19.47 27.16 -0.17
N GLY A 41 -20.23 26.14 0.22
CA GLY A 41 -21.23 25.48 -0.63
C GLY A 41 -20.63 24.54 -1.67
N GLY A 42 -19.35 24.11 -1.51
CA GLY A 42 -18.71 23.12 -2.34
C GLY A 42 -19.12 21.70 -1.96
N SER A 43 -18.63 20.72 -2.71
CA SER A 43 -18.84 19.29 -2.46
C SER A 43 -17.51 18.58 -2.23
N ALA A 44 -17.54 17.41 -1.56
CA ALA A 44 -16.36 16.56 -1.40
C ALA A 44 -16.70 15.10 -1.70
N ILE A 45 -15.75 14.38 -2.32
CA ILE A 45 -15.77 12.94 -2.55
C ILE A 45 -14.52 12.38 -1.89
N LEU A 46 -14.69 11.51 -0.92
CA LEU A 46 -13.61 10.84 -0.21
C LEU A 46 -13.60 9.37 -0.64
N LEU A 47 -12.45 8.89 -1.10
CA LEU A 47 -12.27 7.53 -1.57
C LEU A 47 -11.32 6.79 -0.62
N SER A 48 -11.65 5.55 -0.29
CA SER A 48 -10.84 4.71 0.56
C SER A 48 -11.13 3.23 0.30
N ALA A 49 -10.08 2.41 0.24
CA ALA A 49 -10.23 0.96 0.19
C ALA A 49 -10.63 0.40 1.56
N THR A 50 -10.11 1.00 2.63
CA THR A 50 -10.35 0.58 4.02
C THR A 50 -10.57 1.82 4.87
N LEU A 51 -11.77 2.03 5.38
CA LEU A 51 -12.06 3.18 6.24
C LEU A 51 -12.70 2.69 7.54
N PRO A 52 -11.95 2.65 8.65
CA PRO A 52 -12.47 2.29 9.95
C PRO A 52 -13.69 3.14 10.34
N GLY A 53 -14.65 2.54 11.04
CA GLY A 53 -15.89 3.23 11.42
C GLY A 53 -15.66 4.49 12.25
N GLU A 54 -14.60 4.53 13.07
CA GLU A 54 -14.22 5.71 13.85
C GLU A 54 -13.77 6.86 12.94
N GLN A 55 -12.84 6.61 12.03
CA GLN A 55 -12.36 7.61 11.06
C GLN A 55 -13.51 8.14 10.19
N ARG A 56 -14.41 7.24 9.76
CA ARG A 56 -15.59 7.65 9.01
C ARG A 56 -16.49 8.59 9.81
N ARG A 57 -16.72 8.31 11.11
CA ARG A 57 -17.47 9.21 11.99
C ARG A 57 -16.81 10.58 12.13
N ASP A 58 -15.49 10.63 12.24
CA ASP A 58 -14.77 11.89 12.38
C ASP A 58 -14.86 12.74 11.11
N LEU A 59 -14.74 12.13 9.93
CA LEU A 59 -14.95 12.81 8.65
C LEU A 59 -16.39 13.34 8.49
N LEU A 60 -17.38 12.60 8.97
CA LEU A 60 -18.78 13.05 8.99
C LEU A 60 -18.98 14.24 9.93
N LYS A 61 -18.34 14.21 11.11
CA LYS A 61 -18.34 15.37 12.04
C LYS A 61 -17.68 16.60 11.43
N ALA A 62 -16.55 16.42 10.72
CA ALA A 62 -15.90 17.52 10.00
C ALA A 62 -16.81 18.12 8.92
N TRP A 63 -17.75 17.35 8.37
CA TRP A 63 -18.80 17.80 7.47
C TRP A 63 -20.05 18.31 8.22
N ASP A 64 -19.97 18.46 9.57
CA ASP A 64 -21.06 18.88 10.46
C ASP A 64 -22.32 17.98 10.35
N THR A 65 -22.08 16.69 10.31
CA THR A 65 -23.12 15.68 10.23
C THR A 65 -22.97 14.76 11.43
N ASP A 66 -23.99 14.75 12.29
CA ASP A 66 -24.10 13.75 13.34
C ASP A 66 -24.76 12.49 12.75
N ALA A 67 -23.96 11.51 12.46
CA ALA A 67 -24.43 10.25 11.88
C ALA A 67 -25.00 9.27 12.92
N GLY A 68 -25.02 9.65 14.22
CA GLY A 68 -25.44 8.78 15.30
C GLY A 68 -24.56 7.53 15.44
N ALA A 69 -25.10 6.48 16.02
CA ALA A 69 -24.44 5.17 16.13
C ALA A 69 -24.53 4.43 14.78
N PHE A 70 -23.62 4.75 13.89
CA PHE A 70 -23.57 4.15 12.56
C PHE A 70 -22.61 2.95 12.57
N GLU A 71 -23.15 1.75 12.53
CA GLU A 71 -22.40 0.47 12.64
C GLU A 71 -22.32 -0.32 11.33
N GLU A 72 -22.66 0.27 10.17
CA GLU A 72 -22.65 -0.50 8.95
C GLU A 72 -21.23 -0.86 8.49
N MET A 73 -20.93 -2.15 8.50
CA MET A 73 -19.64 -2.76 8.12
C MET A 73 -19.65 -3.30 6.69
N ALA A 74 -20.71 -2.99 5.93
CA ALA A 74 -20.85 -3.50 4.56
C ALA A 74 -19.75 -2.98 3.62
N TYR A 75 -19.36 -3.78 2.65
CA TYR A 75 -18.39 -3.43 1.61
C TYR A 75 -18.87 -3.96 0.24
N PRO A 76 -18.79 -3.18 -0.83
CA PRO A 76 -18.48 -1.74 -0.86
C PRO A 76 -19.63 -0.89 -0.31
N LEU A 77 -19.28 0.23 0.33
CA LEU A 77 -20.21 1.11 0.98
C LEU A 77 -20.07 2.55 0.47
N ILE A 78 -21.18 3.16 0.07
CA ILE A 78 -21.26 4.59 -0.22
C ILE A 78 -22.00 5.26 0.95
N THR A 79 -21.35 6.25 1.55
CA THR A 79 -21.97 7.14 2.53
C THR A 79 -22.18 8.48 1.85
N HIS A 80 -23.44 8.93 1.77
CA HIS A 80 -23.83 10.20 1.17
C HIS A 80 -24.44 11.12 2.22
N VAL A 81 -23.96 12.36 2.23
CA VAL A 81 -24.45 13.43 3.11
C VAL A 81 -24.84 14.62 2.29
N SER A 82 -26.04 15.11 2.48
CA SER A 82 -26.52 16.39 1.95
C SER A 82 -27.05 17.25 3.10
N GLN A 83 -27.38 18.51 2.83
CA GLN A 83 -27.93 19.43 3.85
C GLN A 83 -29.20 18.92 4.55
N GLN A 84 -29.91 17.98 3.95
CA GLN A 84 -31.19 17.47 4.44
C GLN A 84 -31.23 15.96 4.65
N ASN A 85 -30.27 15.21 4.12
CA ASN A 85 -30.30 13.74 4.14
C ASN A 85 -28.94 13.13 4.41
N PHE A 86 -28.93 12.17 5.33
CA PHE A 86 -27.86 11.18 5.48
C PHE A 86 -28.36 9.84 4.96
N SER A 87 -27.59 9.21 4.11
CA SER A 87 -27.93 7.88 3.60
C SER A 87 -26.69 7.03 3.36
N THR A 88 -26.83 5.73 3.51
CA THR A 88 -25.82 4.75 3.16
C THR A 88 -26.39 3.80 2.13
N ARG A 89 -25.54 3.35 1.23
CA ARG A 89 -25.90 2.40 0.20
C ARG A 89 -24.77 1.42 -0.01
N THR A 90 -25.10 0.14 0.06
CA THR A 90 -24.23 -0.92 -0.41
C THR A 90 -24.41 -1.12 -1.90
N LEU A 91 -23.33 -1.41 -2.61
CA LEU A 91 -23.38 -1.78 -4.02
C LEU A 91 -23.27 -3.31 -4.13
N PRO A 92 -24.13 -3.95 -4.94
CA PRO A 92 -23.92 -5.36 -5.25
C PRO A 92 -22.59 -5.50 -6.00
N LEU A 93 -21.78 -6.47 -5.58
CA LEU A 93 -20.60 -6.88 -6.34
C LEU A 93 -21.05 -7.91 -7.39
N ASP A 94 -20.67 -7.72 -8.63
CA ASP A 94 -20.92 -8.70 -9.70
C ASP A 94 -20.26 -10.06 -9.40
N LYS A 95 -19.13 -10.01 -8.68
CA LYS A 95 -18.48 -11.19 -8.12
C LYS A 95 -18.05 -10.89 -6.68
N GLN A 96 -18.35 -11.80 -5.78
CA GLN A 96 -17.76 -11.76 -4.44
C GLN A 96 -16.24 -11.92 -4.58
N PRO A 97 -15.44 -11.07 -3.93
CA PRO A 97 -13.99 -11.27 -3.92
C PRO A 97 -13.68 -12.64 -3.30
N GLU A 98 -12.88 -13.42 -4.00
CA GLU A 98 -12.41 -14.69 -3.45
C GLU A 98 -11.53 -14.43 -2.24
N SER A 99 -11.81 -15.13 -1.15
CA SER A 99 -10.94 -15.10 0.03
C SER A 99 -9.61 -15.75 -0.30
N ARG A 100 -8.51 -15.06 0.00
CA ARG A 100 -7.17 -15.61 -0.17
C ARG A 100 -6.53 -15.85 1.18
N VAL A 101 -5.98 -17.02 1.35
CA VAL A 101 -5.18 -17.37 2.54
C VAL A 101 -3.72 -17.07 2.21
N VAL A 102 -3.09 -16.19 2.97
CA VAL A 102 -1.66 -15.89 2.88
C VAL A 102 -0.94 -16.53 4.06
N GLN A 103 0.10 -17.31 3.80
CA GLN A 103 0.96 -17.85 4.84
C GLN A 103 1.89 -16.74 5.34
N ILE A 104 1.79 -16.41 6.63
CA ILE A 104 2.64 -15.39 7.26
C ILE A 104 3.62 -16.08 8.20
N GLU A 105 4.91 -15.86 7.95
CA GLU A 105 6.04 -16.27 8.78
C GLU A 105 6.65 -15.02 9.43
N CYS A 106 6.76 -15.00 10.76
CA CYS A 106 7.48 -13.94 11.48
C CYS A 106 8.89 -14.41 11.80
N VAL A 107 9.89 -13.67 11.36
CA VAL A 107 11.31 -13.98 11.59
C VAL A 107 11.93 -12.85 12.42
N ALA A 108 12.39 -13.20 13.61
CA ALA A 108 13.13 -12.28 14.46
C ALA A 108 14.57 -12.11 13.93
N THR A 109 14.97 -10.88 13.67
CA THR A 109 16.29 -10.56 13.11
C THR A 109 16.88 -9.33 13.77
N SER A 110 18.20 -9.25 13.85
CA SER A 110 18.86 -8.01 14.22
C SER A 110 18.59 -6.93 13.17
N GLU A 111 18.31 -5.70 13.58
CA GLU A 111 18.07 -4.55 12.70
C GLU A 111 16.89 -4.74 11.67
N ALA A 112 16.00 -5.74 11.90
CA ALA A 112 14.94 -6.10 10.98
C ALA A 112 15.42 -6.27 9.51
N ALA A 113 16.64 -6.79 9.33
CA ALA A 113 17.21 -7.13 8.03
C ALA A 113 17.25 -8.66 7.85
N PRO A 114 17.14 -9.19 6.63
CA PRO A 114 17.31 -10.62 6.39
C PRO A 114 18.69 -11.11 6.86
N ASP A 115 18.70 -12.20 7.62
CA ASP A 115 19.93 -12.92 7.95
C ASP A 115 20.47 -13.74 6.76
N GLU A 116 21.64 -14.31 6.89
CA GLU A 116 22.28 -15.11 5.82
C GLU A 116 21.39 -16.27 5.37
N THR A 117 20.70 -16.94 6.30
CA THR A 117 19.80 -18.07 5.98
C THR A 117 18.63 -17.60 5.12
N LEU A 118 18.02 -16.49 5.47
CA LEU A 118 16.91 -15.93 4.70
C LEU A 118 17.40 -15.38 3.35
N ILE A 119 18.59 -14.77 3.29
CA ILE A 119 19.20 -14.34 2.02
C ILE A 119 19.38 -15.53 1.07
N LEU A 120 19.92 -16.65 1.54
CA LEU A 120 20.07 -17.86 0.73
C LEU A 120 18.71 -18.38 0.22
N ARG A 121 17.69 -18.43 1.06
CA ARG A 121 16.32 -18.81 0.67
C ARG A 121 15.74 -17.87 -0.40
N ILE A 122 16.00 -16.57 -0.30
CA ILE A 122 15.57 -15.56 -1.27
C ILE A 122 16.23 -15.78 -2.63
N LEU A 123 17.54 -15.99 -2.64
CA LEU A 123 18.31 -16.25 -3.85
C LEU A 123 17.85 -17.55 -4.53
N GLU A 124 17.72 -18.63 -3.77
CA GLU A 124 17.25 -19.93 -4.26
C GLU A 124 15.84 -19.83 -4.88
N ALA A 125 14.91 -19.15 -4.20
CA ALA A 125 13.57 -18.94 -4.73
C ALA A 125 13.59 -18.15 -6.05
N ALA A 126 14.41 -17.12 -6.13
CA ALA A 126 14.56 -16.34 -7.34
C ALA A 126 15.26 -17.13 -8.45
N GLU A 127 16.26 -17.95 -8.15
CA GLU A 127 16.87 -18.89 -9.12
C GLU A 127 15.85 -19.86 -9.69
N GLY A 128 14.94 -20.34 -8.85
CA GLY A 128 13.79 -21.16 -9.25
C GLY A 128 12.71 -20.43 -10.05
N GLY A 129 12.92 -19.16 -10.41
CA GLY A 129 12.02 -18.37 -11.28
C GLY A 129 11.08 -17.42 -10.53
N ALA A 130 11.12 -17.36 -9.20
CA ALA A 130 10.20 -16.52 -8.42
C ALA A 130 10.46 -15.00 -8.60
N ARG A 131 9.37 -14.23 -8.51
CA ARG A 131 9.39 -12.78 -8.32
C ARG A 131 9.31 -12.50 -6.83
N VAL A 132 10.45 -12.14 -6.24
CA VAL A 132 10.55 -11.89 -4.80
C VAL A 132 10.57 -10.39 -4.55
N ALA A 133 9.69 -9.90 -3.66
CA ALA A 133 9.72 -8.54 -3.17
C ALA A 133 10.33 -8.47 -1.77
N ILE A 134 11.19 -7.49 -1.53
CA ILE A 134 11.70 -7.17 -0.19
C ILE A 134 11.37 -5.71 0.10
N VAL A 135 10.51 -5.48 1.09
CA VAL A 135 9.99 -4.15 1.43
C VAL A 135 10.66 -3.65 2.70
N CYS A 136 11.46 -2.62 2.55
CA CYS A 136 12.16 -1.94 3.64
C CYS A 136 11.43 -0.65 4.04
N ASN A 137 11.46 -0.30 5.32
CA ASN A 137 10.86 0.94 5.80
C ASN A 137 11.73 2.17 5.47
N LEU A 138 13.05 1.99 5.34
CA LEU A 138 14.01 3.05 5.05
C LEU A 138 14.72 2.83 3.73
N VAL A 139 14.97 3.93 2.99
CA VAL A 139 15.65 3.90 1.69
C VAL A 139 17.10 3.42 1.83
N ASP A 140 17.79 3.85 2.87
CA ASP A 140 19.20 3.49 3.08
C ASP A 140 19.35 1.98 3.34
N VAL A 141 18.42 1.39 4.11
CA VAL A 141 18.36 -0.06 4.35
C VAL A 141 18.11 -0.79 3.03
N ALA A 142 17.16 -0.34 2.22
CA ALA A 142 16.86 -0.93 0.91
C ALA A 142 18.08 -0.89 -0.02
N GLN A 143 18.82 0.20 -0.03
CA GLN A 143 20.03 0.34 -0.86
C GLN A 143 21.18 -0.56 -0.40
N VAL A 144 21.40 -0.68 0.92
CA VAL A 144 22.42 -1.56 1.48
C VAL A 144 22.08 -3.01 1.17
N LEU A 145 20.84 -3.42 1.43
CA LEU A 145 20.40 -4.79 1.15
C LEU A 145 20.48 -5.13 -0.33
N ALA A 146 20.08 -4.23 -1.21
CA ALA A 146 20.16 -4.48 -2.65
C ALA A 146 21.62 -4.62 -3.13
N ARG A 147 22.57 -3.85 -2.57
CA ARG A 147 23.99 -4.01 -2.86
C ARG A 147 24.51 -5.38 -2.38
N ARG A 148 24.09 -5.82 -1.18
CA ARG A 148 24.46 -7.13 -0.64
C ARG A 148 23.94 -8.27 -1.54
N LEU A 149 22.65 -8.24 -1.88
CA LEU A 149 22.04 -9.25 -2.75
C LEU A 149 22.71 -9.32 -4.14
N LYS A 150 23.09 -8.19 -4.71
CA LYS A 150 23.76 -8.14 -6.03
C LYS A 150 25.13 -8.80 -6.06
N GLN A 151 25.77 -9.00 -4.92
CA GLN A 151 27.06 -9.67 -4.84
C GLN A 151 26.95 -11.17 -5.13
N ASP A 152 25.86 -11.79 -4.65
CA ASP A 152 25.67 -13.24 -4.70
C ASP A 152 24.59 -13.67 -5.72
N ALA A 153 23.76 -12.71 -6.19
CA ALA A 153 22.66 -13.02 -7.10
C ALA A 153 23.16 -13.31 -8.52
N THR A 154 22.71 -14.40 -9.10
CA THR A 154 22.85 -14.75 -10.52
C THR A 154 21.74 -14.14 -11.40
N MET A 155 20.64 -13.70 -10.77
CA MET A 155 19.49 -13.05 -11.42
C MET A 155 19.46 -11.55 -11.14
N PRO A 156 18.67 -10.77 -11.91
CA PRO A 156 18.55 -9.34 -11.70
C PRO A 156 17.96 -8.96 -10.33
N VAL A 157 18.61 -8.00 -9.65
CA VAL A 157 18.15 -7.35 -8.42
C VAL A 157 17.84 -5.90 -8.72
N ASP A 158 16.57 -5.55 -8.70
CA ASP A 158 16.06 -4.21 -8.93
C ASP A 158 15.89 -3.44 -7.63
N VAL A 159 15.95 -2.10 -7.71
CA VAL A 159 15.73 -1.22 -6.56
C VAL A 159 14.70 -0.16 -6.91
N PHE A 160 13.72 0.03 -6.02
CA PHE A 160 12.68 1.04 -6.22
C PHE A 160 12.31 1.76 -4.91
N HIS A 161 12.53 3.08 -4.87
CA HIS A 161 12.25 3.93 -3.70
C HIS A 161 11.93 5.37 -4.10
N ALA A 162 11.50 6.20 -3.15
CA ALA A 162 11.04 7.57 -3.42
C ALA A 162 12.15 8.61 -3.68
N ARG A 163 13.41 8.32 -3.32
CA ARG A 163 14.53 9.29 -3.44
C ARG A 163 15.09 9.47 -4.86
N TYR A 164 14.52 8.81 -5.87
CA TYR A 164 14.88 9.09 -7.24
C TYR A 164 14.37 10.46 -7.68
N ARG A 165 15.11 11.14 -8.58
CA ARG A 165 14.59 12.34 -9.26
C ARG A 165 13.34 11.95 -10.07
N PHE A 166 12.44 12.88 -10.28
CA PHE A 166 11.14 12.63 -10.91
C PHE A 166 11.24 11.86 -12.24
N VAL A 167 12.17 12.27 -13.10
CA VAL A 167 12.39 11.60 -14.42
C VAL A 167 12.90 10.17 -14.23
N ASP A 168 13.91 9.99 -13.38
CA ASP A 168 14.49 8.67 -13.08
C ASP A 168 13.46 7.74 -12.41
N ARG A 169 12.59 8.31 -11.58
CA ARG A 169 11.49 7.56 -10.94
C ARG A 169 10.50 7.02 -11.97
N GLN A 170 10.10 7.84 -12.96
CA GLN A 170 9.18 7.39 -14.01
C GLN A 170 9.77 6.24 -14.85
N GLU A 171 11.06 6.28 -15.17
CA GLU A 171 11.74 5.19 -15.87
C GLU A 171 11.80 3.92 -15.01
N LYS A 172 12.15 4.07 -13.74
CA LYS A 172 12.16 2.95 -12.78
C LYS A 172 10.78 2.33 -12.61
N GLU A 173 9.74 3.14 -12.52
CA GLU A 173 8.35 2.69 -12.42
C GLU A 173 7.95 1.86 -13.65
N LYS A 174 8.26 2.35 -14.87
CA LYS A 174 8.03 1.60 -16.11
C LYS A 174 8.79 0.27 -16.10
N THR A 175 10.04 0.28 -15.66
CA THR A 175 10.87 -0.94 -15.54
C THR A 175 10.24 -1.93 -14.54
N VAL A 176 9.83 -1.46 -13.36
CA VAL A 176 9.19 -2.30 -12.34
C VAL A 176 7.88 -2.89 -12.88
N LEU A 177 7.04 -2.09 -13.52
CA LEU A 177 5.79 -2.56 -14.13
C LEU A 177 6.04 -3.58 -15.26
N SER A 178 7.09 -3.41 -16.06
CA SER A 178 7.42 -4.35 -17.16
C SER A 178 7.84 -5.74 -16.67
N PHE A 179 8.44 -5.84 -15.47
CA PHE A 179 8.92 -7.11 -14.93
C PHE A 179 8.04 -7.71 -13.82
N TYR A 180 7.27 -6.89 -13.11
CA TYR A 180 6.47 -7.33 -11.96
C TYR A 180 4.97 -7.02 -12.13
N GLY A 181 4.56 -6.34 -13.18
CA GLY A 181 3.17 -5.97 -13.43
C GLY A 181 2.33 -7.11 -14.02
N LYS A 182 1.05 -6.83 -14.22
CA LYS A 182 0.06 -7.78 -14.76
C LYS A 182 0.49 -8.41 -16.08
N ASN A 183 1.02 -7.61 -17.00
CA ASN A 183 1.39 -8.03 -18.35
C ASN A 183 2.89 -8.34 -18.46
N SER A 184 3.58 -8.56 -17.35
CA SER A 184 5.02 -8.82 -17.34
C SER A 184 5.34 -10.18 -17.97
N ASN A 185 6.41 -10.20 -18.77
CA ASN A 185 7.00 -11.45 -19.21
C ASN A 185 7.88 -12.00 -18.07
N ARG A 186 7.49 -13.17 -17.53
CA ARG A 186 8.14 -13.82 -16.39
C ARG A 186 9.20 -14.84 -16.80
N VAL A 187 10.07 -14.46 -17.72
CA VAL A 187 11.24 -15.30 -18.03
C VAL A 187 12.29 -15.13 -16.91
N GLY A 188 12.60 -16.24 -16.25
CA GLY A 188 13.54 -16.28 -15.10
C GLY A 188 13.04 -15.56 -13.85
N GLY A 189 13.76 -15.71 -12.74
CA GLY A 189 13.45 -15.04 -11.50
C GLY A 189 14.01 -13.63 -11.39
N ARG A 190 13.49 -12.86 -10.44
CA ARG A 190 13.96 -11.49 -10.14
C ARG A 190 13.68 -11.12 -8.70
N ILE A 191 14.48 -10.24 -8.16
CA ILE A 191 14.29 -9.69 -6.82
C ILE A 191 14.06 -8.19 -6.94
N LEU A 192 13.02 -7.67 -6.29
CA LEU A 192 12.77 -6.24 -6.13
C LEU A 192 12.99 -5.85 -4.68
N VAL A 193 13.99 -5.01 -4.41
CA VAL A 193 14.15 -4.36 -3.11
C VAL A 193 13.51 -2.98 -3.21
N ALA A 194 12.51 -2.73 -2.40
CA ALA A 194 11.74 -1.49 -2.47
C ALA A 194 11.40 -0.93 -1.09
N THR A 195 10.87 0.28 -1.08
CA THR A 195 10.23 0.89 0.09
C THR A 195 8.72 0.96 -0.11
N GLN A 196 8.03 1.76 0.69
CA GLN A 196 6.57 1.93 0.66
C GLN A 196 6.01 2.34 -0.73
N VAL A 197 6.84 2.73 -1.67
CA VAL A 197 6.42 3.12 -3.03
C VAL A 197 5.68 2.01 -3.79
N ILE A 198 5.82 0.75 -3.39
CA ILE A 198 5.09 -0.36 -4.02
C ILE A 198 3.66 -0.53 -3.49
N GLU A 199 3.31 0.12 -2.39
CA GLU A 199 1.99 0.03 -1.76
C GLU A 199 0.96 0.81 -2.58
N GLN A 200 1.38 1.90 -3.23
CA GLN A 200 0.50 2.86 -3.91
C GLN A 200 0.53 2.67 -5.43
N SER A 201 -0.64 2.78 -6.06
CA SER A 201 -0.86 3.00 -7.50
C SER A 201 -0.23 2.02 -8.50
N LEU A 202 0.59 1.06 -8.08
CA LEU A 202 1.25 0.11 -8.96
C LEU A 202 0.55 -1.26 -8.95
N ASP A 203 0.22 -1.76 -10.13
CA ASP A 203 -0.36 -3.08 -10.31
C ASP A 203 0.74 -4.15 -10.40
N LEU A 204 1.35 -4.45 -9.24
CA LEU A 204 2.45 -5.40 -9.09
C LEU A 204 1.96 -6.75 -8.58
N ASP A 205 2.73 -7.79 -8.90
CA ASP A 205 2.41 -9.17 -8.58
C ASP A 205 3.66 -9.99 -8.26
N PHE A 206 3.76 -10.44 -7.02
CA PHE A 206 4.90 -11.18 -6.50
C PHE A 206 4.51 -12.60 -6.08
N ASP A 207 5.50 -13.51 -6.07
CA ASP A 207 5.34 -14.89 -5.64
C ASP A 207 5.65 -15.04 -4.15
N TRP A 208 6.61 -14.30 -3.64
CA TRP A 208 6.99 -14.26 -2.24
C TRP A 208 7.32 -12.82 -1.84
N MET A 209 6.89 -12.43 -0.66
CA MET A 209 7.19 -11.12 -0.09
C MET A 209 7.91 -11.24 1.24
N ILE A 210 8.99 -10.51 1.39
CA ILE A 210 9.66 -10.27 2.66
C ILE A 210 9.40 -8.81 3.02
N THR A 211 8.99 -8.53 4.23
CA THR A 211 8.69 -7.16 4.64
C THR A 211 9.18 -6.87 6.04
N GLN A 212 9.76 -5.71 6.28
CA GLN A 212 9.92 -5.22 7.63
C GLN A 212 8.54 -4.99 8.25
N ILE A 213 8.45 -5.16 9.59
CA ILE A 213 7.21 -4.90 10.32
C ILE A 213 6.69 -3.49 10.03
N CYS A 214 5.38 -3.37 9.89
CA CYS A 214 4.70 -2.12 9.58
C CYS A 214 3.29 -2.14 10.19
N PRO A 215 2.58 -1.02 10.21
CA PRO A 215 1.16 -0.96 10.56
C PRO A 215 0.33 -1.96 9.76
N ALA A 216 -0.74 -2.47 10.35
CA ALA A 216 -1.55 -3.55 9.76
C ALA A 216 -2.18 -3.16 8.42
N ASP A 217 -2.63 -1.92 8.27
CA ASP A 217 -3.18 -1.37 7.03
C ASP A 217 -2.17 -1.41 5.88
N LEU A 218 -0.91 -1.01 6.14
CA LEU A 218 0.18 -1.11 5.17
C LEU A 218 0.53 -2.57 4.87
N LEU A 219 0.51 -3.44 5.88
CA LEU A 219 0.73 -4.87 5.66
C LEU A 219 -0.32 -5.44 4.70
N PHE A 220 -1.60 -5.12 4.88
CA PHE A 220 -2.66 -5.56 3.96
C PHE A 220 -2.46 -5.03 2.54
N GLN A 221 -2.01 -3.78 2.37
CA GLN A 221 -1.68 -3.23 1.06
C GLN A 221 -0.53 -3.98 0.40
N ARG A 222 0.52 -4.35 1.17
CA ARG A 222 1.64 -5.20 0.73
C ARG A 222 1.15 -6.59 0.34
N LEU A 223 0.37 -7.24 1.20
CA LEU A 223 -0.22 -8.57 0.92
C LEU A 223 -1.10 -8.57 -0.33
N GLY A 224 -1.78 -7.46 -0.63
CA GLY A 224 -2.52 -7.27 -1.87
C GLY A 224 -1.67 -7.28 -3.15
N ARG A 225 -0.34 -7.34 -3.04
CA ARG A 225 0.60 -7.51 -4.16
C ARG A 225 1.11 -8.95 -4.30
N LEU A 226 0.73 -9.85 -3.40
CA LEU A 226 1.03 -11.27 -3.49
C LEU A 226 -0.05 -12.00 -4.29
N HIS A 227 0.38 -12.80 -5.26
CA HIS A 227 -0.51 -13.59 -6.11
C HIS A 227 -1.72 -12.78 -6.62
N ARG A 228 -1.48 -11.51 -6.95
CA ARG A 228 -2.54 -10.57 -7.31
C ARG A 228 -3.28 -10.98 -8.58
N HIS A 229 -2.56 -11.59 -9.51
CA HIS A 229 -3.12 -12.05 -10.78
C HIS A 229 -3.08 -13.57 -10.88
N ASP A 230 -4.11 -14.14 -11.49
CA ASP A 230 -4.15 -15.55 -11.81
C ASP A 230 -3.14 -15.86 -12.92
N ARG A 231 -2.14 -16.69 -12.58
CA ARG A 231 -1.06 -17.12 -13.48
C ARG A 231 -0.29 -18.32 -12.92
N GLU A 232 0.44 -18.99 -13.80
CA GLU A 232 1.39 -20.02 -13.38
C GLU A 232 2.48 -19.45 -12.46
N ARG A 233 2.80 -20.21 -11.42
CA ARG A 233 3.79 -19.88 -10.40
C ARG A 233 4.90 -20.93 -10.36
N PRO A 234 6.12 -20.58 -9.95
CA PRO A 234 7.15 -21.56 -9.68
C PRO A 234 6.67 -22.62 -8.66
N PRO A 235 7.08 -23.90 -8.80
CA PRO A 235 6.55 -24.99 -7.98
C PRO A 235 6.65 -24.80 -6.46
N HIS A 236 7.65 -24.06 -6.00
CA HIS A 236 7.87 -23.73 -4.59
C HIS A 236 7.20 -22.43 -4.11
N CYS A 237 6.43 -21.80 -4.99
CA CYS A 237 5.69 -20.55 -4.72
C CYS A 237 4.22 -20.66 -5.16
N THR A 238 3.61 -21.83 -5.07
CA THR A 238 2.20 -22.08 -5.41
C THR A 238 1.24 -21.40 -4.44
N ASP A 239 1.66 -21.23 -3.21
CA ASP A 239 0.89 -20.55 -2.17
C ASP A 239 1.48 -19.17 -1.88
N PRO A 240 0.63 -18.14 -1.68
CA PRO A 240 1.10 -16.81 -1.35
C PRO A 240 1.74 -16.79 0.05
N ARG A 241 3.01 -16.38 0.11
CA ARG A 241 3.80 -16.36 1.35
C ARG A 241 4.36 -14.97 1.63
N CYS A 242 4.25 -14.54 2.88
CA CYS A 242 4.84 -13.32 3.38
C CYS A 242 5.72 -13.61 4.61
N THR A 243 6.98 -13.20 4.56
CA THR A 243 7.89 -13.24 5.71
C THR A 243 7.99 -11.84 6.30
N VAL A 244 7.59 -11.68 7.55
CA VAL A 244 7.65 -10.41 8.28
C VAL A 244 8.91 -10.41 9.15
N LEU A 245 9.80 -9.46 8.90
CA LEU A 245 11.01 -9.25 9.70
C LEU A 245 10.67 -8.42 10.94
N VAL A 246 10.92 -8.99 12.09
CA VAL A 246 10.64 -8.40 13.40
C VAL A 246 11.97 -8.17 14.12
N PRO A 247 12.22 -6.98 14.69
CA PRO A 247 13.41 -6.76 15.49
C PRO A 247 13.48 -7.71 16.69
N ASP A 248 14.60 -8.42 16.87
CA ASP A 248 14.82 -9.36 17.97
C ASP A 248 14.90 -8.69 19.34
N ASN A 249 15.29 -7.41 19.38
CA ASN A 249 15.41 -6.60 20.59
C ASN A 249 14.08 -5.93 21.03
N GLY A 250 12.97 -6.18 20.33
CA GLY A 250 11.68 -5.56 20.60
C GLY A 250 11.61 -4.05 20.32
N ASN A 251 12.66 -3.48 19.75
CA ASN A 251 12.70 -2.07 19.38
C ASN A 251 12.15 -1.87 17.98
N TYR A 252 10.87 -1.52 17.90
CA TYR A 252 10.17 -1.33 16.61
C TYR A 252 10.46 0.03 15.95
N GLY A 253 11.31 0.85 16.56
CA GLY A 253 11.59 2.21 16.09
C GLY A 253 10.40 3.15 16.26
N LEU A 254 10.68 4.44 16.41
CA LEU A 254 9.67 5.48 16.21
C LEU A 254 9.79 5.91 14.73
N HIS A 255 8.79 5.59 13.94
CA HIS A 255 8.70 6.02 12.53
C HIS A 255 7.73 7.17 12.39
#